data_ebba0de72a0a61e96d5d3f9fba98b488
#
_entry.id   ebba0de72a0a61e96d5d3f9fba98b488
#
_cell.length_a   1.000
_cell.length_b   1.000
_cell.length_c   1.000
_cell.angle_alpha   90.00
_cell.angle_beta   90.00
_cell.angle_gamma   90.00
#
_symmetry.space_group_name_H-M   'P 1'
#
loop_
_entity.id
_entity.type
_entity.pdbx_description
1 polymer ?
#
loop_
_entity_poly.entity_id
_entity_poly.type
_entity_poly.pdbx_seq_one_letter_code
_entity_poly.pdbx_strand_id
1 'polypeptide(L)'
;MKVYEFGDKQKPAILLLPGTCCYWRSNFGHVIEPLQKSFYVCCVSYDGFDDTEDTEFPSMLEETAKIENYIKEKHGGHVRAAYGCSLGGSFVGLLAARENIQMDYGILGGSDLDQAGAFKTKLLCKIAMPLLYPFIHDGQFKQKFMQKKMQKTMENGSGYEKTFMNMMKTPEGKCLSFISRESVERQFASDMITPLPDHISPKHGEIHIIYALQMGEKYRKRYYQHFAKPVLHEFNMKHEELLACHKEEWVRTIEEICIPKE
;
A
#
# COMPACT_ATOMS: atom_id res chain seq x y z
N MET A 1 7.76 1.53 13.65
CA MET A 1 7.14 2.25 12.51
C MET A 1 7.62 3.68 12.49
N LYS A 2 7.97 4.18 11.34
CA LYS A 2 8.44 5.55 11.14
C LYS A 2 7.54 6.28 10.13
N VAL A 3 7.40 7.59 10.27
CA VAL A 3 6.65 8.40 9.31
C VAL A 3 7.55 9.51 8.81
N TYR A 4 7.68 9.62 7.51
CA TYR A 4 8.44 10.65 6.82
C TYR A 4 7.49 11.75 6.34
N GLU A 5 7.73 12.96 6.81
CA GLU A 5 6.85 14.10 6.63
C GLU A 5 7.43 15.09 5.61
N PHE A 6 6.60 15.59 4.68
CA PHE A 6 7.02 16.48 3.60
C PHE A 6 6.00 17.60 3.37
N GLY A 7 6.51 18.78 3.08
CA GLY A 7 5.69 19.95 2.72
C GLY A 7 5.30 20.82 3.91
N ASP A 8 4.25 21.62 3.71
CA ASP A 8 3.79 22.60 4.68
C ASP A 8 2.78 21.99 5.65
N LYS A 9 3.09 22.04 6.96
CA LYS A 9 2.24 21.51 8.05
C LYS A 9 0.88 22.20 8.19
N GLN A 10 0.67 23.35 7.55
CA GLN A 10 -0.61 24.06 7.54
C GLN A 10 -1.58 23.49 6.50
N LYS A 11 -1.09 22.71 5.55
CA LYS A 11 -1.91 22.03 4.55
C LYS A 11 -2.59 20.78 5.12
N PRO A 12 -3.71 20.34 4.50
CA PRO A 12 -4.37 19.10 4.88
C PRO A 12 -3.42 17.91 4.82
N ALA A 13 -3.39 17.08 5.86
CA ALA A 13 -2.51 15.91 5.92
C ALA A 13 -3.04 14.77 5.05
N ILE A 14 -2.16 14.15 4.26
CA ILE A 14 -2.41 12.90 3.55
C ILE A 14 -1.41 11.84 4.00
N LEU A 15 -1.94 10.67 4.40
CA LEU A 15 -1.14 9.50 4.75
C LEU A 15 -0.93 8.63 3.51
N LEU A 16 0.30 8.16 3.28
CA LEU A 16 0.63 7.21 2.21
C LEU A 16 1.12 5.91 2.84
N LEU A 17 0.40 4.82 2.58
CA LEU A 17 0.60 3.49 3.14
C LEU A 17 1.12 2.54 2.06
N PRO A 18 2.38 2.04 2.16
CA PRO A 18 3.01 1.22 1.13
C PRO A 18 2.33 -0.14 0.90
N GLY A 19 2.61 -0.72 -0.27
CA GLY A 19 2.21 -2.08 -0.62
C GLY A 19 3.06 -3.16 0.04
N THR A 20 2.70 -4.42 -0.20
CA THR A 20 3.40 -5.60 0.32
C THR A 20 4.86 -5.58 -0.10
N CYS A 21 5.76 -5.64 0.88
CA CYS A 21 7.21 -5.65 0.67
C CYS A 21 7.74 -4.44 -0.12
N CYS A 22 6.98 -3.34 -0.15
CA CYS A 22 7.42 -2.13 -0.81
C CYS A 22 8.21 -1.22 0.15
N TYR A 23 9.31 -0.68 -0.36
CA TYR A 23 10.02 0.38 0.33
C TYR A 23 9.33 1.73 0.03
N TRP A 24 9.01 2.50 1.06
CA TRP A 24 8.20 3.72 0.93
C TRP A 24 8.74 4.72 -0.12
N ARG A 25 10.08 4.89 -0.20
CA ARG A 25 10.71 5.80 -1.18
C ARG A 25 10.50 5.36 -2.63
N SER A 26 10.55 4.06 -2.88
CA SER A 26 10.33 3.51 -4.23
C SER A 26 8.85 3.43 -4.57
N ASN A 27 7.98 3.27 -3.56
CA ASN A 27 6.54 3.22 -3.76
C ASN A 27 5.97 4.63 -4.04
N PHE A 28 6.41 5.65 -3.27
CA PHE A 28 5.80 6.98 -3.30
C PHE A 28 6.76 8.14 -3.62
N GLY A 29 8.08 7.93 -3.61
CA GLY A 29 9.04 9.02 -3.75
C GLY A 29 8.80 9.92 -4.96
N HIS A 30 8.34 9.34 -6.08
CA HIS A 30 8.09 10.06 -7.32
C HIS A 30 6.82 10.93 -7.31
N VAL A 31 5.88 10.71 -6.35
CA VAL A 31 4.63 11.49 -6.21
C VAL A 31 4.67 12.48 -5.05
N ILE A 32 5.66 12.43 -4.16
CA ILE A 32 5.75 13.30 -2.98
C ILE A 32 5.84 14.77 -3.40
N GLU A 33 6.78 15.11 -4.30
CA GLU A 33 6.99 16.50 -4.73
C GLU A 33 5.73 17.14 -5.31
N PRO A 34 5.01 16.54 -6.28
CA PRO A 34 3.77 17.13 -6.76
C PRO A 34 2.67 17.20 -5.70
N LEU A 35 2.53 16.18 -4.83
CA LEU A 35 1.51 16.18 -3.76
C LEU A 35 1.72 17.28 -2.72
N GLN A 36 2.97 17.67 -2.41
CA GLN A 36 3.28 18.74 -1.46
C GLN A 36 2.67 20.10 -1.85
N LYS A 37 2.31 20.27 -3.13
CA LYS A 37 1.65 21.49 -3.59
C LYS A 37 0.27 21.68 -2.95
N SER A 38 -0.41 20.58 -2.64
CA SER A 38 -1.78 20.56 -2.12
C SER A 38 -1.89 19.99 -0.71
N PHE A 39 -0.96 19.14 -0.28
CA PHE A 39 -1.04 18.39 0.98
C PHE A 39 0.24 18.50 1.83
N TYR A 40 0.06 18.27 3.12
CA TYR A 40 1.15 17.83 4.00
C TYR A 40 1.26 16.31 3.89
N VAL A 41 2.32 15.81 3.30
CA VAL A 41 2.46 14.40 2.91
C VAL A 41 3.17 13.62 4.01
N CYS A 42 2.55 12.57 4.51
CA CYS A 42 3.04 11.68 5.56
C CYS A 42 3.21 10.26 4.99
N CYS A 43 4.44 9.87 4.64
CA CYS A 43 4.74 8.53 4.15
C CYS A 43 5.07 7.60 5.32
N VAL A 44 4.31 6.53 5.46
CA VAL A 44 4.56 5.49 6.46
C VAL A 44 5.66 4.54 5.98
N SER A 45 6.59 4.23 6.85
CA SER A 45 7.51 3.10 6.74
C SER A 45 7.19 2.13 7.86
N TYR A 46 6.72 0.95 7.51
CA TYR A 46 6.32 -0.06 8.52
C TYR A 46 7.52 -0.59 9.28
N ASP A 47 7.29 -1.09 10.50
CA ASP A 47 8.32 -1.83 11.23
C ASP A 47 8.85 -3.00 10.38
N GLY A 48 10.15 -3.20 10.40
CA GLY A 48 10.83 -4.20 9.57
C GLY A 48 11.03 -3.81 8.10
N PHE A 49 10.53 -2.63 7.67
CA PHE A 49 10.63 -2.13 6.29
C PHE A 49 11.28 -0.74 6.20
N ASP A 50 11.91 -0.28 7.26
CA ASP A 50 12.70 0.95 7.30
C ASP A 50 14.19 0.64 7.34
N ASP A 51 14.99 1.26 6.47
CA ASP A 51 16.44 1.05 6.36
C ASP A 51 17.26 1.77 7.45
N THR A 52 16.59 2.51 8.33
CA THR A 52 17.21 3.26 9.43
C THR A 52 16.88 2.71 10.81
N GLU A 53 16.03 1.68 10.89
CA GLU A 53 15.58 1.06 12.14
C GLU A 53 15.78 -0.45 12.10
N ASP A 54 16.23 -1.01 13.23
CA ASP A 54 16.34 -2.46 13.42
C ASP A 54 15.09 -2.96 14.15
N THR A 55 14.00 -3.11 13.40
CA THR A 55 12.69 -3.56 13.90
C THR A 55 12.18 -4.73 13.08
N GLU A 56 11.14 -5.40 13.57
CA GLU A 56 10.45 -6.49 12.87
C GLU A 56 8.97 -6.13 12.70
N PHE A 57 8.40 -6.50 11.56
CA PHE A 57 6.95 -6.31 11.34
C PHE A 57 6.15 -7.13 12.34
N PRO A 58 5.31 -6.49 13.18
CA PRO A 58 4.61 -7.22 14.24
C PRO A 58 3.38 -7.98 13.72
N SER A 59 2.36 -7.24 13.35
CA SER A 59 1.12 -7.72 12.72
C SER A 59 0.36 -6.53 12.11
N MET A 60 -0.60 -6.81 11.23
CA MET A 60 -1.47 -5.76 10.66
C MET A 60 -2.20 -4.97 11.74
N LEU A 61 -2.70 -5.63 12.80
CA LEU A 61 -3.46 -4.96 13.87
C LEU A 61 -2.58 -4.06 14.73
N GLU A 62 -1.38 -4.53 15.10
CA GLU A 62 -0.43 -3.73 15.89
C GLU A 62 0.11 -2.55 15.09
N GLU A 63 0.40 -2.77 13.80
CA GLU A 63 0.86 -1.69 12.93
C GLU A 63 -0.26 -0.66 12.69
N THR A 64 -1.53 -1.11 12.51
CA THR A 64 -2.69 -0.22 12.46
C THR A 64 -2.79 0.63 13.72
N ALA A 65 -2.59 0.04 14.91
CA ALA A 65 -2.64 0.78 16.16
C ALA A 65 -1.51 1.85 16.26
N LYS A 66 -0.33 1.58 15.72
CA LYS A 66 0.76 2.57 15.64
C LYS A 66 0.42 3.72 14.70
N ILE A 67 -0.21 3.43 13.56
CA ILE A 67 -0.70 4.45 12.62
C ILE A 67 -1.75 5.32 13.30
N GLU A 68 -2.73 4.72 13.99
CA GLU A 68 -3.75 5.45 14.77
C GLU A 68 -3.12 6.35 15.82
N ASN A 69 -2.14 5.85 16.56
CA ASN A 69 -1.44 6.64 17.59
C ASN A 69 -0.68 7.82 16.97
N TYR A 70 0.03 7.61 15.87
CA TYR A 70 0.69 8.69 15.13
C TYR A 70 -0.31 9.78 14.75
N ILE A 71 -1.46 9.41 14.16
CA ILE A 71 -2.49 10.36 13.75
C ILE A 71 -3.06 11.12 14.96
N LYS A 72 -3.28 10.45 16.09
CA LYS A 72 -3.75 11.08 17.33
C LYS A 72 -2.73 12.09 17.89
N GLU A 73 -1.47 11.72 17.95
CA GLU A 73 -0.41 12.53 18.55
C GLU A 73 0.01 13.71 17.65
N LYS A 74 0.09 13.51 16.34
CA LYS A 74 0.62 14.51 15.41
C LYS A 74 -0.46 15.34 14.72
N HIS A 75 -1.66 14.79 14.55
CA HIS A 75 -2.76 15.38 13.78
C HIS A 75 -4.06 15.50 14.59
N GLY A 76 -4.02 15.37 15.91
CA GLY A 76 -5.22 15.51 16.75
C GLY A 76 -6.32 14.47 16.46
N GLY A 77 -5.95 13.32 15.91
CA GLY A 77 -6.88 12.24 15.59
C GLY A 77 -7.56 12.35 14.23
N HIS A 78 -7.18 13.32 13.38
CA HIS A 78 -7.81 13.58 12.08
C HIS A 78 -6.78 13.79 10.97
N VAL A 79 -7.03 13.18 9.81
CA VAL A 79 -6.31 13.44 8.55
C VAL A 79 -7.29 13.65 7.41
N ARG A 80 -6.92 14.47 6.41
CA ARG A 80 -7.72 14.67 5.20
C ARG A 80 -7.89 13.37 4.44
N ALA A 81 -6.81 12.64 4.22
CA ALA A 81 -6.87 11.39 3.49
C ALA A 81 -5.85 10.36 3.98
N ALA A 82 -6.16 9.09 3.77
CA ALA A 82 -5.19 8.00 3.81
C ALA A 82 -5.29 7.23 2.48
N TYR A 83 -4.20 7.20 1.72
CA TYR A 83 -4.07 6.38 0.52
C TYR A 83 -3.28 5.12 0.83
N GLY A 84 -3.80 3.97 0.46
CA GLY A 84 -3.15 2.68 0.61
C GLY A 84 -2.90 1.98 -0.73
N CYS A 85 -1.62 1.77 -1.06
CA CYS A 85 -1.19 0.99 -2.21
C CYS A 85 -1.31 -0.50 -1.89
N SER A 86 -2.07 -1.29 -2.65
CA SER A 86 -2.20 -2.75 -2.46
C SER A 86 -2.48 -3.14 -1.00
N LEU A 87 -1.53 -3.77 -0.28
CA LEU A 87 -1.59 -4.02 1.17
C LEU A 87 -2.00 -2.77 1.96
N GLY A 88 -1.48 -1.61 1.58
CA GLY A 88 -1.84 -0.33 2.22
C GLY A 88 -3.34 -0.09 2.25
N GLY A 89 -4.09 -0.57 1.24
CA GLY A 89 -5.54 -0.49 1.21
C GLY A 89 -6.22 -1.35 2.28
N SER A 90 -5.63 -2.50 2.67
CA SER A 90 -6.11 -3.27 3.83
C SER A 90 -5.97 -2.47 5.13
N PHE A 91 -4.87 -1.70 5.30
CA PHE A 91 -4.74 -0.76 6.42
C PHE A 91 -5.80 0.35 6.39
N VAL A 92 -6.06 0.95 5.22
CA VAL A 92 -7.15 1.94 5.08
C VAL A 92 -8.49 1.33 5.50
N GLY A 93 -8.78 0.11 5.07
CA GLY A 93 -9.98 -0.62 5.46
C GLY A 93 -10.06 -0.85 6.97
N LEU A 94 -8.94 -1.24 7.61
CA LEU A 94 -8.88 -1.43 9.07
C LEU A 94 -9.06 -0.11 9.83
N LEU A 95 -8.43 0.99 9.40
CA LEU A 95 -8.62 2.31 10.00
C LEU A 95 -10.07 2.75 9.92
N ALA A 96 -10.72 2.54 8.77
CA ALA A 96 -12.14 2.85 8.58
C ALA A 96 -13.06 1.98 9.44
N ALA A 97 -12.77 0.69 9.58
CA ALA A 97 -13.57 -0.23 10.39
C ALA A 97 -13.43 0.02 11.90
N ARG A 98 -12.25 0.44 12.36
CA ARG A 98 -11.95 0.65 13.78
C ARG A 98 -12.45 1.99 14.32
N GLU A 99 -12.59 2.99 13.44
CA GLU A 99 -13.06 4.35 13.79
C GLU A 99 -12.34 5.00 14.98
N ASN A 100 -11.09 4.63 15.25
CA ASN A 100 -10.26 5.20 16.32
C ASN A 100 -9.68 6.57 15.97
N ILE A 101 -9.71 6.93 14.68
CA ILE A 101 -9.31 8.21 14.10
C ILE A 101 -10.33 8.61 13.02
N GLN A 102 -10.27 9.87 12.60
CA GLN A 102 -11.08 10.38 11.52
C GLN A 102 -10.24 10.54 10.24
N MET A 103 -10.77 10.04 9.13
CA MET A 103 -10.29 10.30 7.77
C MET A 103 -11.45 10.87 6.96
N ASP A 104 -11.25 12.00 6.28
CA ASP A 104 -12.30 12.48 5.37
C ASP A 104 -12.38 11.59 4.13
N TYR A 105 -11.25 11.08 3.66
CA TYR A 105 -11.17 10.19 2.50
C TYR A 105 -10.23 9.00 2.77
N GLY A 106 -10.80 7.80 2.82
CA GLY A 106 -10.03 6.55 2.76
C GLY A 106 -9.92 6.10 1.31
N ILE A 107 -8.70 6.02 0.76
CA ILE A 107 -8.48 5.73 -0.66
C ILE A 107 -7.69 4.43 -0.80
N LEU A 108 -8.29 3.45 -1.47
CA LEU A 108 -7.64 2.16 -1.77
C LEU A 108 -7.14 2.18 -3.21
N GLY A 109 -5.84 1.96 -3.41
CA GLY A 109 -5.23 1.73 -4.70
C GLY A 109 -4.96 0.25 -4.90
N GLY A 110 -5.53 -0.36 -5.93
CA GLY A 110 -5.25 -1.74 -6.35
C GLY A 110 -5.35 -2.82 -5.28
N SER A 111 -5.91 -2.54 -4.11
CA SER A 111 -6.00 -3.51 -3.01
C SER A 111 -6.85 -4.71 -3.39
N ASP A 112 -6.36 -5.91 -3.12
CA ASP A 112 -7.09 -7.14 -3.40
C ASP A 112 -8.00 -7.58 -2.24
N LEU A 113 -7.73 -7.12 -1.02
CA LEU A 113 -8.43 -7.47 0.21
C LEU A 113 -8.58 -8.99 0.37
N ASP A 114 -7.57 -9.76 -0.08
CA ASP A 114 -7.59 -11.22 -0.03
C ASP A 114 -7.52 -11.71 1.42
N GLN A 115 -8.50 -12.51 1.80
CA GLN A 115 -8.53 -13.15 3.10
C GLN A 115 -8.47 -14.67 2.98
N ALA A 116 -7.72 -15.31 3.86
CA ALA A 116 -7.59 -16.75 3.92
C ALA A 116 -7.52 -17.24 5.37
N GLY A 117 -8.03 -18.43 5.62
CA GLY A 117 -7.89 -19.05 6.95
C GLY A 117 -6.44 -19.37 7.26
N ALA A 118 -6.09 -19.43 8.55
CA ALA A 118 -4.72 -19.61 9.05
C ALA A 118 -3.98 -20.81 8.43
N PHE A 119 -4.65 -21.93 8.22
CA PHE A 119 -4.05 -23.11 7.60
C PHE A 119 -3.64 -22.86 6.14
N LYS A 120 -4.52 -22.25 5.34
CA LYS A 120 -4.27 -21.90 3.94
C LYS A 120 -3.15 -20.87 3.85
N THR A 121 -3.16 -19.86 4.70
CA THR A 121 -2.11 -18.82 4.79
C THR A 121 -0.75 -19.44 5.09
N LYS A 122 -0.67 -20.33 6.09
CA LYS A 122 0.58 -21.03 6.42
C LYS A 122 1.13 -21.81 5.23
N LEU A 123 0.26 -22.50 4.47
CA LEU A 123 0.66 -23.22 3.28
C LEU A 123 1.16 -22.28 2.18
N LEU A 124 0.45 -21.16 1.95
CA LEU A 124 0.84 -20.14 0.97
C LEU A 124 2.19 -19.49 1.33
N CYS A 125 2.41 -19.12 2.59
CA CYS A 125 3.71 -18.61 3.06
C CYS A 125 4.83 -19.62 2.79
N LYS A 126 4.61 -20.89 3.10
CA LYS A 126 5.61 -21.95 2.87
C LYS A 126 6.01 -22.06 1.39
N ILE A 127 5.10 -21.79 0.47
CA ILE A 127 5.34 -21.82 -0.99
C ILE A 127 5.91 -20.48 -1.47
N ALA A 128 5.36 -19.36 -1.01
CA ALA A 128 5.71 -18.03 -1.49
C ALA A 128 7.07 -17.53 -0.97
N MET A 129 7.38 -17.75 0.30
CA MET A 129 8.61 -17.21 0.91
C MET A 129 9.90 -17.67 0.23
N PRO A 130 10.09 -18.94 -0.18
CA PRO A 130 11.28 -19.36 -0.93
C PRO A 130 11.45 -18.69 -2.29
N LEU A 131 10.38 -18.09 -2.82
CA LEU A 131 10.38 -17.35 -4.08
C LEU A 131 10.57 -15.84 -3.84
N LEU A 132 9.76 -15.26 -2.99
CA LEU A 132 9.69 -13.81 -2.76
C LEU A 132 10.88 -13.29 -1.98
N TYR A 133 11.25 -13.94 -0.89
CA TYR A 133 12.30 -13.40 -0.01
C TYR A 133 13.66 -13.25 -0.70
N PRO A 134 14.19 -14.23 -1.47
CA PRO A 134 15.44 -14.02 -2.19
C PRO A 134 15.38 -12.92 -3.24
N PHE A 135 14.20 -12.70 -3.84
CA PHE A 135 14.02 -11.59 -4.78
C PHE A 135 14.10 -10.24 -4.07
N ILE A 136 13.45 -10.11 -2.91
CA ILE A 136 13.43 -8.87 -2.12
C ILE A 136 14.80 -8.60 -1.51
N HIS A 137 15.37 -9.58 -0.84
CA HIS A 137 16.60 -9.44 -0.04
C HIS A 137 17.87 -9.45 -0.90
N ASP A 138 17.96 -10.40 -1.86
CA ASP A 138 19.16 -10.62 -2.69
C ASP A 138 19.02 -10.01 -4.10
N GLY A 139 17.83 -9.47 -4.44
CA GLY A 139 17.51 -8.90 -5.75
C GLY A 139 17.35 -9.93 -6.88
N GLN A 140 17.33 -11.23 -6.57
CA GLN A 140 17.23 -12.30 -7.57
C GLN A 140 16.48 -13.53 -7.06
N PHE A 141 15.80 -14.21 -7.95
CA PHE A 141 15.18 -15.50 -7.65
C PHE A 141 16.25 -16.61 -7.56
N LYS A 142 16.09 -17.58 -6.67
CA LYS A 142 16.96 -18.77 -6.60
C LYS A 142 16.68 -19.74 -7.75
N GLN A 143 15.46 -19.78 -8.28
CA GLN A 143 15.01 -20.70 -9.31
C GLN A 143 15.43 -20.20 -10.71
N LYS A 144 16.20 -20.99 -11.47
CA LYS A 144 16.71 -20.63 -12.80
C LYS A 144 15.61 -20.18 -13.79
N PHE A 145 14.43 -20.83 -13.74
CA PHE A 145 13.33 -20.45 -14.64
C PHE A 145 12.76 -19.06 -14.30
N MET A 146 12.70 -18.69 -13.00
CA MET A 146 12.29 -17.37 -12.57
C MET A 146 13.32 -16.29 -12.90
N GLN A 147 14.61 -16.61 -12.76
CA GLN A 147 15.70 -15.72 -13.19
C GLN A 147 15.59 -15.40 -14.68
N LYS A 148 15.40 -16.44 -15.53
CA LYS A 148 15.18 -16.23 -16.99
C LYS A 148 13.94 -15.40 -17.30
N LYS A 149 12.82 -15.63 -16.58
CA LYS A 149 11.60 -14.85 -16.75
C LYS A 149 11.83 -13.40 -16.33
N MET A 150 12.48 -13.16 -15.21
CA MET A 150 12.83 -11.81 -14.72
C MET A 150 13.74 -11.08 -15.74
N GLN A 151 14.80 -11.75 -16.22
CA GLN A 151 15.68 -11.18 -17.22
C GLN A 151 14.91 -10.79 -18.49
N LYS A 152 14.06 -11.68 -19.00
CA LYS A 152 13.21 -11.39 -20.15
C LYS A 152 12.28 -10.19 -19.91
N THR A 153 11.72 -10.08 -18.71
CA THR A 153 10.89 -8.92 -18.33
C THR A 153 11.70 -7.63 -18.29
N MET A 154 12.92 -7.66 -17.75
CA MET A 154 13.79 -6.48 -17.71
C MET A 154 14.27 -6.06 -19.11
N GLU A 155 14.52 -7.00 -20.00
CA GLU A 155 14.94 -6.73 -21.39
C GLU A 155 13.77 -6.24 -22.26
N ASN A 156 12.66 -6.99 -22.27
CA ASN A 156 11.57 -6.86 -23.25
C ASN A 156 10.20 -6.49 -22.62
N GLY A 157 10.12 -6.36 -21.29
CA GLY A 157 8.88 -6.04 -20.61
C GLY A 157 8.40 -4.62 -20.88
N SER A 158 7.11 -4.38 -20.65
CA SER A 158 6.51 -3.05 -20.72
C SER A 158 7.10 -2.11 -19.64
N GLY A 159 6.88 -0.82 -19.80
CA GLY A 159 7.26 0.18 -18.78
C GLY A 159 6.67 -0.17 -17.42
N TYR A 160 5.39 -0.57 -17.37
CA TYR A 160 4.72 -1.02 -16.16
C TYR A 160 5.43 -2.18 -15.47
N GLU A 161 5.75 -3.28 -16.19
CA GLU A 161 6.39 -4.44 -15.58
C GLU A 161 7.75 -4.10 -14.95
N LYS A 162 8.53 -3.25 -15.61
CA LYS A 162 9.82 -2.77 -15.10
C LYS A 162 9.64 -1.89 -13.86
N THR A 163 8.71 -0.95 -13.90
CA THR A 163 8.44 -0.04 -12.79
C THR A 163 7.90 -0.81 -11.58
N PHE A 164 6.96 -1.73 -11.79
CA PHE A 164 6.41 -2.57 -10.74
C PHE A 164 7.48 -3.40 -10.02
N MET A 165 8.43 -3.99 -10.76
CA MET A 165 9.55 -4.70 -10.16
C MET A 165 10.51 -3.78 -9.38
N ASN A 166 10.62 -2.52 -9.79
CA ASN A 166 11.48 -1.57 -9.10
C ASN A 166 10.86 -1.04 -7.80
N MET A 167 9.55 -1.15 -7.57
CA MET A 167 8.92 -0.82 -6.29
C MET A 167 9.44 -1.67 -5.13
N MET A 168 9.96 -2.88 -5.42
CA MET A 168 10.59 -3.78 -4.44
C MET A 168 12.12 -3.62 -4.39
N LYS A 169 12.63 -2.43 -4.70
CA LYS A 169 14.05 -2.06 -4.61
C LYS A 169 14.16 -0.66 -4.00
N THR A 170 15.36 -0.24 -3.64
CA THR A 170 15.61 1.17 -3.31
C THR A 170 15.52 2.04 -4.57
N PRO A 171 15.35 3.36 -4.47
CA PRO A 171 15.39 4.26 -5.63
C PRO A 171 16.68 4.16 -6.45
N GLU A 172 17.77 3.79 -5.81
CA GLU A 172 19.09 3.55 -6.43
C GLU A 172 19.19 2.18 -7.10
N GLY A 173 18.08 1.39 -7.11
CA GLY A 173 18.00 0.07 -7.75
C GLY A 173 18.62 -1.07 -6.94
N LYS A 174 18.97 -0.85 -5.67
CA LYS A 174 19.51 -1.89 -4.79
C LYS A 174 18.38 -2.76 -4.23
N CYS A 175 18.69 -4.01 -3.89
CA CYS A 175 17.77 -4.89 -3.17
C CYS A 175 17.53 -4.39 -1.74
N LEU A 176 16.44 -4.87 -1.13
CA LEU A 176 16.03 -4.47 0.22
C LEU A 176 16.63 -5.43 1.26
N SER A 177 17.96 -5.52 1.29
CA SER A 177 18.71 -6.48 2.16
C SER A 177 18.58 -6.20 3.66
N PHE A 178 18.05 -5.05 4.04
CA PHE A 178 17.76 -4.71 5.44
C PHE A 178 16.44 -5.34 5.94
N ILE A 179 15.59 -5.87 5.03
CA ILE A 179 14.32 -6.50 5.43
C ILE A 179 14.57 -7.96 5.80
N SER A 180 14.19 -8.35 7.01
CA SER A 180 14.29 -9.72 7.46
C SER A 180 13.27 -10.64 6.78
N ARG A 181 13.59 -11.94 6.73
CA ARG A 181 12.63 -12.94 6.25
C ARG A 181 11.38 -13.00 7.13
N GLU A 182 11.54 -12.80 8.42
CA GLU A 182 10.46 -12.82 9.39
C GLU A 182 9.47 -11.68 9.15
N SER A 183 9.96 -10.46 8.88
CA SER A 183 9.11 -9.31 8.53
C SER A 183 8.31 -9.55 7.24
N VAL A 184 8.93 -10.09 6.19
CA VAL A 184 8.23 -10.43 4.94
C VAL A 184 7.14 -11.46 5.18
N GLU A 185 7.45 -12.54 5.92
CA GLU A 185 6.51 -13.62 6.21
C GLU A 185 5.35 -13.14 7.10
N ARG A 186 5.64 -12.37 8.14
CA ARG A 186 4.63 -11.80 9.04
C ARG A 186 3.72 -10.81 8.31
N GLN A 187 4.26 -9.92 7.48
CA GLN A 187 3.45 -8.97 6.72
C GLN A 187 2.51 -9.70 5.76
N PHE A 188 3.04 -10.64 4.97
CA PHE A 188 2.24 -11.42 4.02
C PHE A 188 1.18 -12.28 4.72
N ALA A 189 1.56 -12.95 5.82
CA ALA A 189 0.63 -13.80 6.56
C ALA A 189 -0.46 -12.98 7.24
N SER A 190 -0.10 -11.89 7.92
CA SER A 190 -1.07 -11.12 8.69
C SER A 190 -2.07 -10.36 7.80
N ASP A 191 -1.68 -9.93 6.59
CA ASP A 191 -2.62 -9.37 5.62
C ASP A 191 -3.73 -10.38 5.27
N MET A 192 -3.34 -11.62 5.03
CA MET A 192 -4.30 -12.67 4.65
C MET A 192 -5.19 -13.15 5.79
N ILE A 193 -4.72 -13.12 7.05
CA ILE A 193 -5.48 -13.65 8.20
C ILE A 193 -6.20 -12.58 9.01
N THR A 194 -5.86 -11.30 8.85
CA THR A 194 -6.51 -10.22 9.58
C THR A 194 -7.90 -9.98 9.00
N PRO A 195 -8.98 -10.19 9.78
CA PRO A 195 -10.32 -10.07 9.25
C PRO A 195 -10.64 -8.59 8.98
N LEU A 196 -11.14 -8.31 7.79
CA LEU A 196 -11.78 -7.06 7.46
C LEU A 196 -13.30 -7.27 7.50
N PRO A 197 -14.06 -6.50 8.30
CA PRO A 197 -15.51 -6.62 8.36
C PRO A 197 -16.17 -6.37 7.01
N ASP A 198 -17.38 -6.91 6.83
CA ASP A 198 -18.24 -6.58 5.70
C ASP A 198 -19.04 -5.31 5.99
N HIS A 199 -19.46 -4.61 4.94
CA HIS A 199 -20.33 -3.43 5.00
C HIS A 199 -19.81 -2.30 5.90
N ILE A 200 -18.50 -2.06 5.91
CA ILE A 200 -17.88 -0.92 6.60
C ILE A 200 -18.54 0.36 6.09
N SER A 201 -19.07 1.15 7.02
CA SER A 201 -19.69 2.45 6.77
C SER A 201 -19.15 3.45 7.78
N PRO A 202 -18.02 4.14 7.48
CA PRO A 202 -17.42 5.09 8.40
C PRO A 202 -18.43 6.18 8.78
N LYS A 203 -18.48 6.55 10.06
CA LYS A 203 -19.35 7.66 10.54
C LYS A 203 -18.94 8.99 9.95
N HIS A 204 -17.66 9.13 9.67
CA HIS A 204 -17.05 10.32 9.10
C HIS A 204 -16.22 9.92 7.90
N GLY A 205 -16.39 10.65 6.78
CA GLY A 205 -15.64 10.46 5.56
C GLY A 205 -16.21 9.40 4.60
N GLU A 206 -15.50 9.21 3.51
CA GLU A 206 -15.89 8.38 2.37
C GLU A 206 -14.78 7.40 2.01
N ILE A 207 -15.17 6.26 1.44
CA ILE A 207 -14.22 5.28 0.91
C ILE A 207 -14.21 5.38 -0.62
N HIS A 208 -13.06 5.70 -1.16
CA HIS A 208 -12.77 5.77 -2.58
C HIS A 208 -11.87 4.62 -3.01
N ILE A 209 -12.08 4.09 -4.20
CA ILE A 209 -11.30 2.98 -4.72
C ILE A 209 -10.80 3.32 -6.12
N ILE A 210 -9.50 3.41 -6.29
CA ILE A 210 -8.86 3.51 -7.60
C ILE A 210 -8.81 2.09 -8.16
N TYR A 211 -9.84 1.76 -8.95
CA TYR A 211 -10.06 0.41 -9.45
C TYR A 211 -9.44 0.18 -10.82
N ALA A 212 -8.43 -0.66 -10.85
CA ALA A 212 -7.79 -1.11 -12.08
C ALA A 212 -8.64 -2.23 -12.72
N LEU A 213 -9.34 -1.96 -13.82
CA LEU A 213 -10.28 -2.89 -14.47
C LEU A 213 -9.64 -4.22 -14.86
N GLN A 214 -8.33 -4.23 -15.20
CA GLN A 214 -7.61 -5.44 -15.57
C GLN A 214 -7.34 -6.39 -14.39
N MET A 215 -7.61 -6.00 -13.16
CA MET A 215 -7.63 -6.92 -12.01
C MET A 215 -8.80 -7.90 -12.09
N GLY A 216 -9.92 -7.47 -12.64
CA GLY A 216 -11.10 -8.31 -12.91
C GLY A 216 -12.23 -8.15 -11.89
N GLU A 217 -13.43 -8.54 -12.31
CA GLU A 217 -14.71 -8.30 -11.63
C GLU A 217 -14.80 -8.87 -10.20
N LYS A 218 -14.02 -9.91 -9.88
CA LYS A 218 -13.99 -10.48 -8.52
C LYS A 218 -13.57 -9.45 -7.46
N TYR A 219 -12.68 -8.51 -7.82
CA TYR A 219 -12.23 -7.46 -6.89
C TYR A 219 -13.29 -6.38 -6.70
N ARG A 220 -14.00 -5.98 -7.77
CA ARG A 220 -15.16 -5.09 -7.67
C ARG A 220 -16.20 -5.63 -6.68
N LYS A 221 -16.58 -6.92 -6.80
CA LYS A 221 -17.52 -7.58 -5.88
C LYS A 221 -17.02 -7.52 -4.44
N ARG A 222 -15.72 -7.70 -4.23
CA ARG A 222 -15.10 -7.68 -2.91
C ARG A 222 -15.15 -6.28 -2.29
N TYR A 223 -14.93 -5.22 -3.08
CA TYR A 223 -15.07 -3.86 -2.59
C TYR A 223 -16.50 -3.56 -2.11
N TYR A 224 -17.52 -3.96 -2.85
CA TYR A 224 -18.92 -3.84 -2.42
C TYR A 224 -19.30 -4.79 -1.28
N GLN A 225 -18.58 -5.87 -1.06
CA GLN A 225 -18.73 -6.72 0.11
C GLN A 225 -18.23 -6.00 1.38
N HIS A 226 -17.00 -5.47 1.33
CA HIS A 226 -16.40 -4.89 2.51
C HIS A 226 -16.83 -3.45 2.79
N PHE A 227 -17.24 -2.69 1.80
CA PHE A 227 -17.64 -1.29 1.99
C PHE A 227 -19.09 -1.08 1.56
N ALA A 228 -19.89 -0.42 2.43
CA ALA A 228 -21.32 -0.22 2.18
C ALA A 228 -21.61 0.67 0.97
N LYS A 229 -20.79 1.72 0.77
CA LYS A 229 -20.95 2.72 -0.30
C LYS A 229 -19.60 3.18 -0.85
N PRO A 230 -18.80 2.30 -1.45
CA PRO A 230 -17.53 2.72 -2.02
C PRO A 230 -17.75 3.52 -3.31
N VAL A 231 -16.96 4.60 -3.49
CA VAL A 231 -16.91 5.36 -4.75
C VAL A 231 -15.77 4.79 -5.60
N LEU A 232 -16.09 4.24 -6.78
CA LEU A 232 -15.11 3.63 -7.67
C LEU A 232 -14.66 4.64 -8.73
N HIS A 233 -13.34 4.82 -8.84
CA HIS A 233 -12.65 5.51 -9.93
C HIS A 233 -12.02 4.46 -10.83
N GLU A 234 -12.61 4.23 -11.99
CA GLU A 234 -12.26 3.09 -12.86
C GLU A 234 -11.25 3.47 -13.92
N PHE A 235 -10.16 2.70 -14.01
CA PHE A 235 -9.12 2.87 -15.01
C PHE A 235 -8.87 1.56 -15.76
N ASN A 236 -8.78 1.60 -17.09
CA ASN A 236 -8.43 0.41 -17.86
C ASN A 236 -6.91 0.13 -17.78
N MET A 237 -6.46 -0.18 -16.61
CA MET A 237 -5.07 -0.38 -16.24
C MET A 237 -4.89 -1.66 -15.43
N LYS A 238 -3.63 -2.07 -15.24
CA LYS A 238 -3.23 -3.18 -14.36
C LYS A 238 -3.15 -2.69 -12.91
N HIS A 239 -2.95 -3.64 -12.00
CA HIS A 239 -2.75 -3.41 -10.57
C HIS A 239 -1.67 -2.33 -10.30
N GLU A 240 -2.05 -1.24 -9.63
CA GLU A 240 -1.19 -0.09 -9.28
C GLU A 240 -0.50 0.62 -10.48
N GLU A 241 -0.93 0.38 -11.71
CA GLU A 241 -0.32 0.99 -12.90
C GLU A 241 -0.51 2.51 -12.92
N LEU A 242 -1.63 3.00 -12.39
CA LEU A 242 -1.88 4.44 -12.30
C LEU A 242 -0.81 5.13 -11.44
N LEU A 243 -0.56 4.63 -10.23
CA LEU A 243 0.50 5.13 -9.34
C LEU A 243 1.88 4.95 -9.96
N ALA A 244 2.16 3.75 -10.48
CA ALA A 244 3.49 3.37 -10.92
C ALA A 244 3.96 4.10 -12.19
N CYS A 245 3.04 4.36 -13.12
CA CYS A 245 3.38 4.82 -14.48
C CYS A 245 2.74 6.13 -14.91
N HIS A 246 1.69 6.59 -14.21
CA HIS A 246 0.89 7.76 -14.61
C HIS A 246 0.82 8.79 -13.48
N LYS A 247 1.99 9.24 -13.04
CA LYS A 247 2.17 10.11 -11.85
C LYS A 247 1.25 11.34 -11.86
N GLU A 248 1.18 12.06 -12.96
CA GLU A 248 0.39 13.29 -13.08
C GLU A 248 -1.12 12.99 -12.98
N GLU A 249 -1.57 11.90 -13.58
CA GLU A 249 -2.96 11.48 -13.53
C GLU A 249 -3.33 10.96 -12.14
N TRP A 250 -2.45 10.21 -11.49
CA TRP A 250 -2.63 9.75 -10.13
C TRP A 250 -2.75 10.92 -9.15
N VAL A 251 -1.82 11.90 -9.21
CA VAL A 251 -1.85 13.10 -8.35
C VAL A 251 -3.15 13.88 -8.56
N ARG A 252 -3.54 14.12 -9.81
CA ARG A 252 -4.79 14.79 -10.13
C ARG A 252 -6.00 14.04 -9.56
N THR A 253 -6.03 12.70 -9.67
CA THR A 253 -7.11 11.88 -9.12
C THR A 253 -7.20 12.03 -7.59
N ILE A 254 -6.06 12.02 -6.88
CA ILE A 254 -6.03 12.26 -5.44
C ILE A 254 -6.54 13.65 -5.09
N GLU A 255 -6.11 14.68 -5.83
CA GLU A 255 -6.57 16.06 -5.61
C GLU A 255 -8.08 16.20 -5.88
N GLU A 256 -8.61 15.61 -6.94
CA GLU A 256 -10.04 15.62 -7.27
C GLU A 256 -10.90 14.91 -6.22
N ILE A 257 -10.38 13.87 -5.56
CA ILE A 257 -11.06 13.20 -4.45
C ILE A 257 -11.03 14.07 -3.19
N CYS A 258 -9.85 14.62 -2.86
CA CYS A 258 -9.61 15.19 -1.53
C CYS A 258 -9.91 16.70 -1.43
N ILE A 259 -9.98 17.41 -2.56
CA ILE A 259 -10.20 18.86 -2.61
C ILE A 259 -11.55 19.09 -3.28
N PRO A 260 -12.60 19.47 -2.53
CA PRO A 260 -13.90 19.81 -3.11
C PRO A 260 -13.74 20.90 -4.16
N LYS A 261 -14.34 20.72 -5.32
CA LYS A 261 -14.47 21.82 -6.29
C LYS A 261 -15.48 22.83 -5.71
N GLU A 262 -15.03 24.07 -5.55
CA GLU A 262 -15.91 25.19 -5.18
C GLU A 262 -17.05 25.38 -6.19
#